data_46bd74fdf9b9af23dc095c5f7879908d
#
_entry.id   46bd74fdf9b9af23dc095c5f7879908d
#
_cell.length_a   1.000
_cell.length_b   1.000
_cell.length_c   1.000
_cell.angle_alpha   90.00
_cell.angle_beta   90.00
_cell.angle_gamma   90.00
#
_symmetry.space_group_name_H-M   'P 1'
#
loop_
_entity.id
_entity.type
_entity.pdbx_description
1 polymer ?
#
loop_
_entity_poly.entity_id
_entity_poly.type
_entity_poly.pdbx_seq_one_letter_code
_entity_poly.pdbx_strand_id
1 'polypeptide(L)'
;MLLIFSLTLTSCSHIEDINGPDDYSLATFKDEDLLGGIHSCSEMGVIESSSKILDKATGTYKVSKISGMTEIEEYRSNKDTITFNIEVKCEEGNALVVVISNNEIIKKIEANQSLTFEVSNNDESYRIFLVGESAKVTVKYNIES
;
A
#
# COMPACT_ATOMS: atom_id res chain seq x y z
N MET A 1 -25.58 3.32 9.50
CA MET A 1 -24.44 3.04 8.58
C MET A 1 -24.10 4.34 7.88
N LEU A 2 -23.09 5.04 8.36
CA LEU A 2 -22.69 6.35 7.84
C LEU A 2 -21.55 6.10 6.84
N LEU A 3 -21.83 6.23 5.54
CA LEU A 3 -20.80 6.22 4.49
C LEU A 3 -20.15 7.61 4.49
N ILE A 4 -18.99 7.71 5.09
CA ILE A 4 -18.17 8.93 4.97
C ILE A 4 -17.31 8.78 3.73
N PHE A 5 -17.71 9.45 2.65
CA PHE A 5 -16.83 9.69 1.51
C PHE A 5 -15.86 10.80 1.90
N SER A 6 -14.69 10.43 2.35
CA SER A 6 -13.60 11.37 2.52
C SER A 6 -12.84 11.45 1.19
N LEU A 7 -13.03 12.54 0.47
CA LEU A 7 -12.17 12.90 -0.67
C LEU A 7 -10.91 13.55 -0.08
N THR A 8 -9.95 12.74 0.33
CA THR A 8 -8.65 13.26 0.72
C THR A 8 -7.83 13.47 -0.55
N LEU A 9 -7.71 14.73 -0.95
CA LEU A 9 -6.64 15.18 -1.82
C LEU A 9 -5.34 15.07 -1.01
N THR A 10 -4.74 13.90 -0.98
CA THR A 10 -3.35 13.75 -0.51
C THR A 10 -2.46 14.38 -1.57
N SER A 11 -2.10 15.64 -1.36
CA SER A 11 -1.06 16.24 -2.17
C SER A 11 0.25 15.58 -1.79
N CYS A 12 0.75 14.70 -2.63
CA CYS A 12 2.17 14.38 -2.64
C CYS A 12 2.92 15.71 -2.81
N SER A 13 3.73 16.10 -1.86
CA SER A 13 4.54 17.30 -1.99
C SER A 13 5.47 17.11 -3.18
N HIS A 14 5.25 17.90 -4.21
CA HIS A 14 6.04 17.92 -5.42
C HIS A 14 7.43 18.47 -5.07
N ILE A 15 8.40 17.59 -4.92
CA ILE A 15 9.80 17.98 -5.00
C ILE A 15 10.16 17.86 -6.48
N GLU A 16 10.30 18.99 -7.16
CA GLU A 16 10.86 19.03 -8.50
C GLU A 16 12.31 18.55 -8.43
N ASP A 17 12.53 17.28 -8.69
CA ASP A 17 13.87 16.78 -8.95
C ASP A 17 14.18 16.98 -10.43
N ILE A 18 15.06 17.97 -10.68
CA ILE A 18 15.31 18.55 -12.01
C ILE A 18 16.09 17.58 -12.94
N ASN A 19 16.48 16.38 -12.51
CA ASN A 19 17.30 15.45 -13.28
C ASN A 19 17.11 13.97 -12.92
N GLY A 20 15.91 13.47 -12.90
CA GLY A 20 15.68 12.03 -12.78
C GLY A 20 14.94 11.48 -14.00
N PRO A 21 15.33 10.34 -14.58
CA PRO A 21 14.49 9.68 -15.57
C PRO A 21 13.17 9.26 -14.93
N ASP A 22 12.06 9.48 -15.63
CA ASP A 22 10.69 9.09 -15.27
C ASP A 22 10.48 7.55 -15.22
N ASP A 23 11.52 6.80 -14.98
CA ASP A 23 11.58 5.35 -15.12
C ASP A 23 11.86 4.69 -13.77
N TYR A 24 10.88 4.74 -12.87
CA TYR A 24 10.92 3.94 -11.65
C TYR A 24 10.52 2.50 -11.99
N SER A 25 11.50 1.69 -12.40
CA SER A 25 11.31 0.27 -12.58
C SER A 25 11.18 -0.43 -11.23
N LEU A 26 10.19 -1.29 -11.03
CA LEU A 26 10.07 -2.13 -9.83
C LEU A 26 11.31 -2.99 -9.60
N ALA A 27 12.06 -3.28 -10.66
CA ALA A 27 13.35 -3.96 -10.58
C ALA A 27 14.42 -3.14 -9.85
N THR A 28 14.25 -1.82 -9.73
CA THR A 28 15.15 -0.91 -9.00
C THR A 28 14.76 -0.67 -7.55
N PHE A 29 13.55 -1.05 -7.12
CA PHE A 29 13.14 -0.97 -5.72
C PHE A 29 13.75 -2.13 -4.93
N LYS A 30 14.93 -1.88 -4.39
CA LYS A 30 15.56 -2.76 -3.42
C LYS A 30 14.84 -2.65 -2.07
N ASP A 31 15.01 -3.64 -1.22
CA ASP A 31 14.44 -3.62 0.14
C ASP A 31 14.85 -2.38 0.93
N GLU A 32 16.08 -1.90 0.73
CA GLU A 32 16.60 -0.67 1.33
C GLU A 32 15.80 0.56 0.89
N ASP A 33 15.43 0.64 -0.38
CA ASP A 33 14.63 1.74 -0.92
C ASP A 33 13.19 1.69 -0.36
N LEU A 34 12.61 0.50 -0.28
CA LEU A 34 11.27 0.30 0.28
C LEU A 34 11.19 0.65 1.77
N LEU A 35 12.26 0.42 2.51
CA LEU A 35 12.35 0.73 3.95
C LEU A 35 12.78 2.18 4.23
N GLY A 36 13.48 2.81 3.31
CA GLY A 36 14.08 4.14 3.48
C GLY A 36 13.08 5.30 3.49
N GLY A 37 11.86 5.09 3.04
CA GLY A 37 10.79 6.09 3.06
C GLY A 37 11.04 7.33 2.17
N ILE A 38 12.03 7.28 1.27
CA ILE A 38 12.35 8.35 0.32
C ILE A 38 11.74 7.97 -1.02
N HIS A 39 10.46 8.23 -1.15
CA HIS A 39 9.79 7.85 -2.40
C HIS A 39 9.01 9.04 -2.93
N SER A 40 9.41 9.52 -4.09
CA SER A 40 8.57 10.40 -4.88
C SER A 40 7.34 9.57 -5.29
N CYS A 41 6.17 10.15 -5.12
CA CYS A 41 4.93 9.52 -5.53
C CYS A 41 4.16 10.48 -6.41
N SER A 42 3.69 9.98 -7.55
CA SER A 42 2.75 10.67 -8.43
C SER A 42 1.51 9.80 -8.58
N GLU A 43 0.36 10.32 -8.19
CA GLU A 43 -0.91 9.60 -8.23
C GLU A 43 -1.97 10.41 -8.99
N MET A 44 -2.78 9.71 -9.77
CA MET A 44 -3.93 10.28 -10.47
C MET A 44 -5.15 9.38 -10.33
N GLY A 45 -6.31 10.00 -10.13
CA GLY A 45 -7.59 9.28 -10.09
C GLY A 45 -7.69 8.30 -8.95
N VAL A 46 -7.33 8.73 -7.73
CA VAL A 46 -7.41 7.92 -6.52
C VAL A 46 -8.86 7.84 -6.05
N ILE A 47 -9.32 6.62 -5.81
CA ILE A 47 -10.59 6.32 -5.16
C ILE A 47 -10.29 5.36 -4.01
N GLU A 48 -10.59 5.80 -2.80
CA GLU A 48 -10.33 5.04 -1.59
C GLU A 48 -11.62 4.82 -0.81
N SER A 49 -11.79 3.62 -0.28
CA SER A 49 -12.82 3.29 0.69
C SER A 49 -12.24 2.38 1.76
N SER A 50 -12.45 2.70 3.01
CA SER A 50 -11.98 1.89 4.12
C SER A 50 -12.98 1.86 5.26
N SER A 51 -12.93 0.79 6.05
CA SER A 51 -13.71 0.60 7.26
C SER A 51 -12.88 -0.09 8.31
N LYS A 52 -12.89 0.48 9.53
CA LYS A 52 -12.28 -0.14 10.72
C LYS A 52 -13.37 -0.38 11.75
N ILE A 53 -13.62 -1.63 12.10
CA ILE A 53 -14.60 -2.03 13.10
C ILE A 53 -13.95 -3.06 14.02
N LEU A 54 -13.81 -2.71 15.32
CA LEU A 54 -13.16 -3.57 16.31
C LEU A 54 -11.78 -4.06 15.83
N ASP A 55 -11.61 -5.36 15.74
CA ASP A 55 -10.36 -6.03 15.35
C ASP A 55 -10.28 -6.32 13.84
N LYS A 56 -10.98 -5.55 13.03
CA LYS A 56 -11.05 -5.74 11.59
C LYS A 56 -10.89 -4.43 10.82
N ALA A 57 -10.04 -4.44 9.81
CA ALA A 57 -9.91 -3.37 8.82
C ALA A 57 -10.12 -3.93 7.41
N THR A 58 -10.97 -3.28 6.64
CA THR A 58 -11.20 -3.63 5.24
C THR A 58 -11.10 -2.39 4.38
N GLY A 59 -10.62 -2.53 3.17
CA GLY A 59 -10.58 -1.40 2.26
C GLY A 59 -10.33 -1.78 0.82
N THR A 60 -10.57 -0.79 -0.03
CA THR A 60 -10.24 -0.81 -1.45
C THR A 60 -9.54 0.49 -1.78
N TYR A 61 -8.37 0.39 -2.36
CA TYR A 61 -7.59 1.50 -2.89
C TYR A 61 -7.47 1.33 -4.41
N LYS A 62 -8.00 2.27 -5.16
CA LYS A 62 -7.96 2.26 -6.61
C LYS A 62 -7.29 3.52 -7.12
N VAL A 63 -6.36 3.37 -8.03
CA VAL A 63 -5.65 4.49 -8.66
C VAL A 63 -5.58 4.27 -10.17
N SER A 64 -5.84 5.33 -10.92
CA SER A 64 -5.79 5.28 -12.39
C SER A 64 -4.36 5.31 -12.93
N LYS A 65 -3.45 5.98 -12.22
CA LYS A 65 -2.02 5.96 -12.50
C LYS A 65 -1.23 6.26 -11.23
N ILE A 66 -0.27 5.40 -10.92
CA ILE A 66 0.69 5.62 -9.84
C ILE A 66 2.11 5.35 -10.35
N SER A 67 3.03 6.23 -9.97
CA SER A 67 4.47 6.02 -10.09
C SER A 67 5.12 6.43 -8.77
N GLY A 68 5.74 5.49 -8.09
CA GLY A 68 6.30 5.65 -6.75
C GLY A 68 5.62 4.79 -5.69
N MET A 69 5.70 5.20 -4.44
CA MET A 69 5.24 4.44 -3.28
C MET A 69 4.32 5.29 -2.40
N THR A 70 3.17 4.74 -2.03
CA THR A 70 2.20 5.38 -1.13
C THR A 70 1.73 4.42 -0.06
N GLU A 71 1.47 4.93 1.14
CA GLU A 71 0.85 4.16 2.22
C GLU A 71 -0.66 4.13 2.01
N ILE A 72 -1.25 2.93 2.04
CA ILE A 72 -2.69 2.74 1.84
C ILE A 72 -3.42 2.33 3.12
N GLU A 73 -2.73 1.75 4.11
CA GLU A 73 -3.33 1.38 5.39
C GLU A 73 -2.26 1.26 6.47
N GLU A 74 -2.63 1.61 7.71
CA GLU A 74 -1.90 1.28 8.92
C GLU A 74 -2.82 0.52 9.88
N TYR A 75 -2.38 -0.64 10.34
CA TYR A 75 -3.13 -1.50 11.23
C TYR A 75 -2.36 -1.81 12.52
N ARG A 76 -3.07 -1.71 13.65
CA ARG A 76 -2.58 -2.11 14.97
C ARG A 76 -3.62 -2.98 15.66
N SER A 77 -3.15 -3.95 16.42
CA SER A 77 -3.99 -4.81 17.26
C SER A 77 -3.26 -5.17 18.54
N ASN A 78 -4.02 -5.49 19.57
CA ASN A 78 -3.52 -6.07 20.82
C ASN A 78 -3.71 -7.59 20.89
N LYS A 79 -4.11 -8.22 19.79
CA LYS A 79 -4.26 -9.67 19.70
C LYS A 79 -2.94 -10.32 19.33
N ASP A 80 -2.78 -11.59 19.65
CA ASP A 80 -1.55 -12.33 19.42
C ASP A 80 -1.27 -12.65 17.94
N THR A 81 -2.31 -12.70 17.12
CA THR A 81 -2.21 -13.07 15.71
C THR A 81 -3.00 -12.09 14.86
N ILE A 82 -2.45 -11.71 13.73
CA ILE A 82 -3.10 -10.88 12.71
C ILE A 82 -3.08 -11.64 11.39
N THR A 83 -4.25 -11.73 10.76
CA THR A 83 -4.43 -12.32 9.43
C THR A 83 -4.63 -11.23 8.40
N PHE A 84 -3.81 -11.25 7.37
CA PHE A 84 -3.91 -10.37 6.21
C PHE A 84 -4.44 -11.15 5.02
N ASN A 85 -5.41 -10.56 4.33
CA ASN A 85 -5.86 -11.02 3.02
C ASN A 85 -5.78 -9.82 2.07
N ILE A 86 -4.89 -9.89 1.10
CA ILE A 86 -4.59 -8.78 0.19
C ILE A 86 -4.68 -9.26 -1.25
N GLU A 87 -5.46 -8.57 -2.07
CA GLU A 87 -5.60 -8.78 -3.51
C GLU A 87 -5.06 -7.57 -4.26
N VAL A 88 -4.16 -7.80 -5.20
CA VAL A 88 -3.58 -6.78 -6.07
C VAL A 88 -3.99 -7.04 -7.50
N LYS A 89 -4.79 -6.15 -8.09
CA LYS A 89 -5.18 -6.21 -9.50
C LYS A 89 -4.54 -5.05 -10.25
N CYS A 90 -3.60 -5.35 -11.13
CA CYS A 90 -2.92 -4.39 -11.98
C CYS A 90 -3.42 -4.54 -13.42
N GLU A 91 -4.00 -3.47 -13.98
CA GLU A 91 -4.53 -3.45 -15.35
C GLU A 91 -3.48 -2.92 -16.34
N GLU A 92 -2.62 -2.00 -15.90
CA GLU A 92 -1.57 -1.37 -16.70
C GLU A 92 -0.33 -1.14 -15.85
N GLY A 93 0.85 -1.20 -16.46
CA GLY A 93 2.12 -1.00 -15.78
C GLY A 93 2.48 -2.17 -14.85
N ASN A 94 3.23 -1.86 -13.81
CA ASN A 94 3.60 -2.81 -12.76
C ASN A 94 3.23 -2.29 -11.38
N ALA A 95 2.85 -3.21 -10.48
CA ALA A 95 2.51 -2.89 -9.10
C ALA A 95 3.04 -3.94 -8.13
N LEU A 96 3.38 -3.50 -6.94
CA LEU A 96 3.80 -4.31 -5.81
C LEU A 96 3.11 -3.77 -4.55
N VAL A 97 2.58 -4.64 -3.71
CA VAL A 97 2.14 -4.28 -2.37
C VAL A 97 3.14 -4.82 -1.36
N VAL A 98 3.52 -3.99 -0.41
CA VAL A 98 4.51 -4.32 0.62
C VAL A 98 3.90 -4.08 1.99
N VAL A 99 4.00 -5.07 2.87
CA VAL A 99 3.63 -4.95 4.28
C VAL A 99 4.90 -4.79 5.09
N ILE A 100 5.00 -3.69 5.83
CA ILE A 100 6.17 -3.31 6.63
C ILE A 100 5.77 -3.19 8.09
N SER A 101 6.56 -3.74 8.97
CA SER A 101 6.47 -3.57 10.42
C SER A 101 7.86 -3.50 11.02
N ASN A 102 8.05 -2.62 12.01
CA ASN A 102 9.32 -2.47 12.73
C ASN A 102 10.55 -2.33 11.80
N ASN A 103 10.41 -1.55 10.73
CA ASN A 103 11.45 -1.36 9.71
C ASN A 103 11.91 -2.64 9.00
N GLU A 104 11.01 -3.64 8.94
CA GLU A 104 11.25 -4.90 8.22
C GLU A 104 10.12 -5.17 7.23
N ILE A 105 10.47 -5.73 6.08
CA ILE A 105 9.49 -6.17 5.09
C ILE A 105 8.94 -7.52 5.55
N ILE A 106 7.66 -7.53 5.92
CA ILE A 106 6.95 -8.74 6.37
C ILE A 106 6.51 -9.57 5.16
N LYS A 107 5.99 -8.91 4.12
CA LYS A 107 5.47 -9.57 2.93
C LYS A 107 5.50 -8.66 1.72
N LYS A 108 5.74 -9.28 0.55
CA LYS A 108 5.56 -8.67 -0.78
C LYS A 108 4.48 -9.42 -1.53
N ILE A 109 3.54 -8.70 -2.14
CA ILE A 109 2.47 -9.25 -2.97
C ILE A 109 2.59 -8.61 -4.35
N GLU A 110 2.91 -9.42 -5.34
CA GLU A 110 3.10 -8.95 -6.72
C GLU A 110 1.76 -8.66 -7.41
N ALA A 111 1.84 -7.95 -8.52
CA ALA A 111 0.68 -7.65 -9.36
C ALA A 111 -0.09 -8.92 -9.76
N ASN A 112 -1.41 -8.82 -9.73
CA ASN A 112 -2.35 -9.90 -10.08
C ASN A 112 -2.24 -11.14 -9.18
N GLN A 113 -1.81 -10.95 -7.96
CA GLN A 113 -1.82 -11.96 -6.90
C GLN A 113 -2.85 -11.63 -5.82
N SER A 114 -3.35 -12.70 -5.20
CA SER A 114 -4.12 -12.65 -3.96
C SER A 114 -3.44 -13.54 -2.93
N LEU A 115 -3.17 -12.99 -1.76
CA LEU A 115 -2.41 -13.69 -0.73
C LEU A 115 -3.08 -13.53 0.63
N THR A 116 -3.22 -14.65 1.33
CA THR A 116 -3.60 -14.70 2.75
C THR A 116 -2.42 -15.19 3.56
N PHE A 117 -2.05 -14.47 4.62
CA PHE A 117 -0.98 -14.86 5.52
C PHE A 117 -1.25 -14.36 6.94
N GLU A 118 -0.66 -15.05 7.89
CA GLU A 118 -0.72 -14.71 9.31
C GLU A 118 0.62 -14.22 9.82
N VAL A 119 0.59 -13.32 10.77
CA VAL A 119 1.76 -12.87 11.51
C VAL A 119 1.51 -12.97 13.01
N SER A 120 2.56 -13.34 13.78
CA SER A 120 2.55 -13.19 15.22
C SER A 120 2.73 -11.73 15.56
N ASN A 121 1.75 -11.16 16.27
CA ASN A 121 1.76 -9.76 16.63
C ASN A 121 2.61 -9.52 17.88
N ASN A 122 3.44 -8.49 17.84
CA ASN A 122 4.27 -8.04 18.96
C ASN A 122 3.89 -6.61 19.38
N ASP A 123 2.60 -6.26 19.35
CA ASP A 123 2.08 -4.91 19.62
C ASP A 123 2.65 -3.81 18.70
N GLU A 124 3.04 -4.19 17.49
CA GLU A 124 3.63 -3.29 16.50
C GLU A 124 2.58 -2.75 15.52
N SER A 125 2.98 -1.73 14.79
CA SER A 125 2.21 -1.18 13.68
C SER A 125 2.59 -1.90 12.39
N TYR A 126 1.59 -2.31 11.63
CA TYR A 126 1.73 -2.89 10.30
C TYR A 126 1.25 -1.87 9.27
N ARG A 127 2.14 -1.50 8.36
CA ARG A 127 1.86 -0.50 7.32
C ARG A 127 1.85 -1.17 5.97
N ILE A 128 0.80 -0.93 5.19
CA ILE A 128 0.64 -1.46 3.84
C ILE A 128 0.93 -0.35 2.85
N PHE A 129 1.89 -0.59 1.96
CA PHE A 129 2.28 0.33 0.91
C PHE A 129 1.97 -0.25 -0.46
N LEU A 130 1.51 0.63 -1.35
CA LEU A 130 1.43 0.36 -2.77
C LEU A 130 2.61 1.00 -3.47
N VAL A 131 3.31 0.21 -4.26
CA VAL A 131 4.40 0.63 -5.14
C VAL A 131 3.95 0.44 -6.58
N GLY A 132 4.09 1.45 -7.41
CA GLY A 132 3.67 1.40 -8.81
C GLY A 132 4.70 1.97 -9.76
N GLU A 133 4.70 1.43 -10.97
CA GLU A 133 5.44 1.90 -12.13
C GLU A 133 4.46 2.16 -13.27
N SER A 134 4.04 3.43 -13.41
CA SER A 134 2.99 3.84 -14.35
C SER A 134 1.76 2.92 -14.30
N ALA A 135 1.36 2.53 -13.10
CA ALA A 135 0.41 1.46 -12.88
C ALA A 135 -1.02 1.98 -12.72
N LYS A 136 -1.95 1.26 -13.35
CA LYS A 136 -3.38 1.32 -13.04
C LYS A 136 -3.73 0.11 -12.19
N VAL A 137 -4.06 0.35 -10.93
CA VAL A 137 -4.12 -0.73 -9.94
C VAL A 137 -5.29 -0.57 -8.97
N THR A 138 -5.82 -1.70 -8.56
CA THR A 138 -6.78 -1.81 -7.46
C THR A 138 -6.22 -2.77 -6.41
N VAL A 139 -6.12 -2.31 -5.18
CA VAL A 139 -5.77 -3.12 -4.02
C VAL A 139 -6.98 -3.27 -3.14
N LYS A 140 -7.32 -4.52 -2.79
CA LYS A 140 -8.32 -4.82 -1.77
C LYS A 140 -7.64 -5.50 -0.62
N TYR A 141 -8.02 -5.13 0.60
CA TYR A 141 -7.47 -5.75 1.80
C TYR A 141 -8.55 -6.03 2.82
N ASN A 142 -8.34 -7.10 3.56
CA ASN A 142 -9.08 -7.48 4.74
C ASN A 142 -8.07 -7.94 5.80
N ILE A 143 -8.04 -7.26 6.93
CA ILE A 143 -7.12 -7.52 8.04
C ILE A 143 -7.96 -7.82 9.26
N GLU A 144 -7.68 -8.93 9.92
CA GLU A 144 -8.41 -9.40 11.11
C GLU A 144 -7.42 -9.85 12.19
N SER A 145 -7.79 -9.61 13.44
CA SER A 145 -7.02 -10.08 14.59
C SER A 145 -7.91 -10.68 15.70
#